data_0921cb15651216e19ceb34ebfca68bbb
#
_entry.id   0921cb15651216e19ceb34ebfca68bbb
#
_cell.length_a   1.000
_cell.length_b   1.000
_cell.length_c   1.000
_cell.angle_alpha   90.00
_cell.angle_beta   90.00
_cell.angle_gamma   90.00
#
_symmetry.space_group_name_H-M   'P 1'
#
loop_
_entity.id
_entity.type
_entity.pdbx_description
1 polymer ?
#
loop_
_entity_poly.entity_id
_entity_poly.type
_entity_poly.pdbx_seq_one_letter_code
_entity_poly.pdbx_strand_id
1 'polypeptide(L)'
;KKSFLDYILKNVKFLYVVIPEEQAKIVFTMMNGNKAKMTNEELIKAELLRCASLKHEYINEAEHSALRSRLAREWDSWLYWWNDDRVKTFFRTGGRQLGWLLPLIRGNNKVGFREFREKILTEQSMKQAKAVFKKMRLLQKSIEDTYNDSISYNYIGVIMYIRNSSEERFAFLRWYFNLNSRENHSHTRSELKRYYDWSIIGVNHEDIVSNDIS
;
A
#
# COMPACT_ATOMS: atom_id res chain seq x y z
N LYS A 1 1.13 40.78 3.28
CA LYS A 1 2.52 40.23 3.43
C LYS A 1 3.21 40.73 4.73
N LYS A 2 3.08 42.02 5.09
CA LYS A 2 3.65 42.54 6.36
C LYS A 2 3.06 41.84 7.60
N SER A 3 1.76 41.62 7.63
CA SER A 3 1.05 41.03 8.76
C SER A 3 1.52 39.60 9.08
N PHE A 4 1.86 38.80 8.07
CA PHE A 4 2.36 37.42 8.27
C PHE A 4 3.80 37.40 8.82
N LEU A 5 4.65 38.29 8.29
CA LEU A 5 6.02 38.45 8.77
C LEU A 5 6.07 38.95 10.22
N ASP A 6 5.23 39.92 10.53
CA ASP A 6 5.10 40.47 11.89
C ASP A 6 4.58 39.42 12.88
N TYR A 7 3.66 38.53 12.42
CA TYR A 7 3.17 37.42 13.23
C TYR A 7 4.30 36.41 13.53
N ILE A 8 5.09 36.03 12.51
CA ILE A 8 6.23 35.12 12.68
C ILE A 8 7.25 35.71 13.67
N LEU A 9 7.66 36.97 13.46
CA LEU A 9 8.66 37.62 14.30
C LEU A 9 8.22 37.77 15.77
N LYS A 10 6.92 37.92 16.03
CA LYS A 10 6.39 38.07 17.39
C LYS A 10 6.11 36.75 18.08
N ASN A 11 5.68 35.74 17.35
CA ASN A 11 5.12 34.52 17.92
C ASN A 11 5.99 33.26 17.72
N VAL A 12 6.91 33.27 16.76
CA VAL A 12 7.81 32.13 16.54
C VAL A 12 9.08 32.32 17.37
N LYS A 13 9.34 31.35 18.23
CA LYS A 13 10.55 31.29 19.06
C LYS A 13 11.39 30.09 18.61
N PHE A 14 12.68 30.32 18.45
CA PHE A 14 13.65 29.26 18.19
C PHE A 14 14.30 28.84 19.49
N LEU A 15 14.33 27.55 19.78
CA LEU A 15 15.16 26.99 20.84
C LEU A 15 16.55 26.71 20.24
N TYR A 16 17.53 27.46 20.67
CA TYR A 16 18.92 27.24 20.31
C TYR A 16 19.64 26.56 21.47
N VAL A 17 20.18 25.37 21.22
CA VAL A 17 20.91 24.59 22.24
C VAL A 17 22.32 24.33 21.72
N VAL A 18 23.30 24.78 22.48
CA VAL A 18 24.71 24.46 22.23
C VAL A 18 25.08 23.25 23.06
N ILE A 19 25.58 22.23 22.42
CA ILE A 19 26.00 20.97 23.07
C ILE A 19 27.45 20.68 22.68
N PRO A 20 28.26 20.15 23.62
CA PRO A 20 29.59 19.65 23.29
C PRO A 20 29.52 18.58 22.20
N GLU A 21 30.50 18.56 21.30
CA GLU A 21 30.52 17.64 20.15
C GLU A 21 30.41 16.16 20.58
N GLU A 22 31.04 15.82 21.68
CA GLU A 22 31.00 14.47 22.29
C GLU A 22 29.59 14.03 22.69
N GLN A 23 28.72 14.97 23.05
CA GLN A 23 27.33 14.72 23.48
C GLN A 23 26.32 14.87 22.33
N ALA A 24 26.72 15.45 21.20
CA ALA A 24 25.82 15.75 20.11
C ALA A 24 25.03 14.54 19.62
N LYS A 25 25.69 13.38 19.48
CA LYS A 25 25.05 12.11 19.07
C LYS A 25 24.04 11.62 20.10
N ILE A 26 24.35 11.73 21.38
CA ILE A 26 23.47 11.29 22.48
C ILE A 26 22.23 12.18 22.54
N VAL A 27 22.42 13.51 22.53
CA VAL A 27 21.33 14.47 22.57
C VAL A 27 20.46 14.35 21.32
N PHE A 28 21.04 14.20 20.13
CA PHE A 28 20.29 13.97 18.90
C PHE A 28 19.46 12.66 18.98
N THR A 29 20.03 11.59 19.53
CA THR A 29 19.33 10.31 19.73
C THR A 29 18.19 10.47 20.75
N MET A 30 18.41 11.19 21.85
CA MET A 30 17.40 11.46 22.86
C MET A 30 16.26 12.33 22.31
N MET A 31 16.58 13.39 21.56
CA MET A 31 15.57 14.26 20.92
C MET A 31 14.74 13.53 19.87
N ASN A 32 15.31 12.53 19.21
CA ASN A 32 14.66 11.70 18.20
C ASN A 32 14.11 10.38 18.77
N GLY A 33 14.47 10.00 19.98
CA GLY A 33 14.09 8.73 20.61
C GLY A 33 12.59 8.54 20.84
N ASN A 34 11.84 9.64 20.95
CA ASN A 34 10.39 9.64 21.08
C ASN A 34 9.63 9.80 19.74
N LYS A 35 10.35 9.87 18.60
CA LYS A 35 9.69 9.85 17.30
C LYS A 35 9.17 8.46 17.02
N ALA A 36 7.91 8.37 16.67
CA ALA A 36 7.32 7.12 16.20
C ALA A 36 8.17 6.55 15.06
N LYS A 37 8.56 5.27 15.19
CA LYS A 37 9.28 4.60 14.10
C LYS A 37 8.39 4.55 12.87
N MET A 38 8.94 4.89 11.72
CA MET A 38 8.22 4.76 10.45
C MET A 38 7.78 3.31 10.26
N THR A 39 6.57 3.14 9.84
CA THR A 39 6.02 1.83 9.45
C THR A 39 6.69 1.32 8.17
N ASN A 40 6.61 0.02 7.91
CA ASN A 40 7.09 -0.54 6.64
C ASN A 40 6.43 0.12 5.43
N GLU A 41 5.13 0.44 5.53
CA GLU A 41 4.37 1.08 4.46
C GLU A 41 4.86 2.50 4.17
N GLU A 42 5.20 3.28 5.20
CA GLU A 42 5.80 4.62 5.06
C GLU A 42 7.20 4.57 4.45
N LEU A 43 8.02 3.59 4.85
CA LEU A 43 9.34 3.37 4.27
C LEU A 43 9.25 2.96 2.79
N ILE A 44 8.28 2.09 2.43
CA ILE A 44 8.02 1.70 1.05
C ILE A 44 7.56 2.91 0.23
N LYS A 45 6.65 3.75 0.75
CA LYS A 45 6.24 5.01 0.13
C LYS A 45 7.44 5.90 -0.18
N ALA A 46 8.26 6.14 0.84
CA ALA A 46 9.43 7.02 0.72
C ALA A 46 10.41 6.50 -0.36
N GLU A 47 10.68 5.19 -0.38
CA GLU A 47 11.59 4.58 -1.35
C GLU A 47 11.03 4.61 -2.78
N LEU A 48 9.75 4.30 -2.96
CA LEU A 48 9.08 4.39 -4.27
C LEU A 48 9.11 5.82 -4.81
N LEU A 49 8.82 6.82 -3.97
CA LEU A 49 8.88 8.24 -4.36
C LEU A 49 10.32 8.70 -4.64
N ARG A 50 11.30 8.21 -3.87
CA ARG A 50 12.72 8.46 -4.12
C ARG A 50 13.13 7.91 -5.49
N CYS A 51 12.82 6.64 -5.77
CA CYS A 51 13.14 6.00 -7.04
C CYS A 51 12.44 6.71 -8.22
N ALA A 52 11.16 7.07 -8.05
CA ALA A 52 10.40 7.78 -9.09
C ALA A 52 10.95 9.17 -9.41
N SER A 53 11.69 9.79 -8.48
CA SER A 53 12.30 11.11 -8.64
C SER A 53 13.83 11.08 -8.86
N LEU A 54 14.41 9.92 -9.21
CA LEU A 54 15.80 9.85 -9.60
C LEU A 54 16.02 10.66 -10.87
N LYS A 55 17.10 11.47 -10.87
CA LYS A 55 17.45 12.33 -12.02
C LYS A 55 17.62 11.48 -13.28
N HIS A 56 17.02 11.94 -14.36
CA HIS A 56 17.16 11.36 -15.69
C HIS A 56 17.59 12.47 -16.63
N GLU A 57 18.53 12.22 -17.53
CA GLU A 57 19.15 13.22 -18.40
C GLU A 57 18.16 14.05 -19.24
N TYR A 58 16.99 13.49 -19.50
CA TYR A 58 15.98 14.11 -20.38
C TYR A 58 14.78 14.71 -19.63
N ILE A 59 14.80 14.76 -18.28
CA ILE A 59 13.68 15.27 -17.48
C ILE A 59 14.18 16.39 -16.57
N ASN A 60 13.53 17.54 -16.64
CA ASN A 60 13.90 18.69 -15.82
C ASN A 60 13.43 18.54 -14.35
N GLU A 61 13.99 19.33 -13.45
CA GLU A 61 13.73 19.25 -12.01
C GLU A 61 12.25 19.55 -11.66
N ALA A 62 11.60 20.44 -12.40
CA ALA A 62 10.18 20.77 -12.21
C ALA A 62 9.27 19.56 -12.54
N GLU A 63 9.58 18.84 -13.61
CA GLU A 63 8.85 17.61 -14.00
C GLU A 63 9.04 16.49 -12.99
N HIS A 64 10.26 16.32 -12.46
CA HIS A 64 10.51 15.36 -11.36
C HIS A 64 9.69 15.69 -10.12
N SER A 65 9.67 16.95 -9.72
CA SER A 65 8.90 17.41 -8.58
C SER A 65 7.41 17.23 -8.79
N ALA A 66 6.90 17.54 -9.98
CA ALA A 66 5.50 17.36 -10.35
C ALA A 66 5.10 15.86 -10.34
N LEU A 67 5.96 14.99 -10.89
CA LEU A 67 5.74 13.55 -10.87
C LEU A 67 5.70 13.01 -9.43
N ARG A 68 6.67 13.38 -8.61
CA ARG A 68 6.72 12.96 -7.19
C ARG A 68 5.48 13.40 -6.44
N SER A 69 5.05 14.65 -6.63
CA SER A 69 3.86 15.20 -5.97
C SER A 69 2.57 14.50 -6.43
N ARG A 70 2.48 14.14 -7.71
CA ARG A 70 1.35 13.36 -8.25
C ARG A 70 1.28 11.97 -7.64
N LEU A 71 2.41 11.24 -7.61
CA LEU A 71 2.47 9.89 -7.05
C LEU A 71 2.22 9.88 -5.53
N ALA A 72 2.69 10.91 -4.83
CA ALA A 72 2.42 11.06 -3.39
C ALA A 72 0.92 11.24 -3.13
N ARG A 73 0.24 12.13 -3.89
CA ARG A 73 -1.21 12.34 -3.77
C ARG A 73 -2.01 11.08 -4.12
N GLU A 74 -1.57 10.33 -5.11
CA GLU A 74 -2.20 9.07 -5.49
C GLU A 74 -2.11 8.05 -4.35
N TRP A 75 -0.94 7.90 -3.73
CA TRP A 75 -0.76 7.07 -2.54
C TRP A 75 -1.67 7.51 -1.39
N ASP A 76 -1.75 8.82 -1.14
CA ASP A 76 -2.57 9.36 -0.06
C ASP A 76 -4.07 9.15 -0.30
N SER A 77 -4.53 9.17 -1.57
CA SER A 77 -5.91 8.82 -1.92
C SER A 77 -6.22 7.35 -1.63
N TRP A 78 -5.32 6.43 -1.94
CA TRP A 78 -5.47 5.02 -1.58
C TRP A 78 -5.48 4.83 -0.08
N LEU A 79 -4.55 5.49 0.62
CA LEU A 79 -4.48 5.46 2.08
C LEU A 79 -5.80 5.93 2.70
N TYR A 80 -6.37 7.00 2.19
CA TYR A 80 -7.67 7.52 2.64
C TYR A 80 -8.78 6.48 2.43
N TRP A 81 -8.87 5.88 1.25
CA TRP A 81 -9.87 4.86 0.94
C TRP A 81 -9.76 3.62 1.83
N TRP A 82 -8.54 3.09 1.99
CA TRP A 82 -8.29 1.93 2.83
C TRP A 82 -8.52 2.20 4.32
N ASN A 83 -8.48 3.46 4.75
CA ASN A 83 -8.74 3.86 6.13
C ASN A 83 -10.22 4.17 6.44
N ASP A 84 -11.14 4.09 5.47
CA ASP A 84 -12.59 4.07 5.74
C ASP A 84 -12.93 2.84 6.58
N ASP A 85 -13.67 3.02 7.66
CA ASP A 85 -13.98 1.93 8.60
C ASP A 85 -14.84 0.83 7.99
N ARG A 86 -15.68 1.17 6.99
CA ARG A 86 -16.48 0.19 6.24
C ARG A 86 -15.58 -0.68 5.38
N VAL A 87 -14.59 -0.10 4.71
CA VAL A 87 -13.60 -0.80 3.89
C VAL A 87 -12.73 -1.69 4.75
N LYS A 88 -12.23 -1.18 5.87
CA LYS A 88 -11.43 -1.95 6.84
C LYS A 88 -12.18 -3.17 7.36
N THR A 89 -13.44 -2.96 7.74
CA THR A 89 -14.31 -4.02 8.27
C THR A 89 -14.62 -5.05 7.20
N PHE A 90 -14.94 -4.61 5.99
CA PHE A 90 -15.25 -5.48 4.87
C PHE A 90 -14.07 -6.39 4.49
N PHE A 91 -12.91 -5.78 4.23
CA PHE A 91 -11.70 -6.51 3.84
C PHE A 91 -10.92 -7.10 5.02
N ARG A 92 -11.35 -6.88 6.26
CA ARG A 92 -10.68 -7.35 7.47
C ARG A 92 -9.16 -7.08 7.46
N THR A 93 -8.82 -5.83 7.16
CA THR A 93 -7.42 -5.40 6.91
C THR A 93 -6.53 -5.49 8.15
N GLY A 94 -7.10 -5.55 9.35
CA GLY A 94 -6.35 -5.45 10.60
C GLY A 94 -5.69 -4.08 10.73
N GLY A 95 -4.43 -4.03 11.14
CA GLY A 95 -3.67 -2.79 11.27
C GLY A 95 -2.95 -2.30 10.01
N ARG A 96 -3.26 -2.85 8.83
CA ARG A 96 -2.61 -2.46 7.55
C ARG A 96 -3.16 -1.13 7.06
N GLN A 97 -2.29 -0.14 6.86
CA GLN A 97 -2.69 1.20 6.42
C GLN A 97 -3.22 1.21 4.97
N LEU A 98 -2.58 0.45 4.07
CA LEU A 98 -2.99 0.24 2.67
C LEU A 98 -3.72 -1.09 2.45
N GLY A 99 -4.34 -1.62 3.49
CA GLY A 99 -5.11 -2.86 3.43
C GLY A 99 -4.35 -4.01 2.77
N TRP A 100 -4.91 -4.57 1.72
CA TRP A 100 -4.30 -5.68 0.99
C TRP A 100 -3.47 -5.27 -0.22
N LEU A 101 -3.40 -3.96 -0.53
CA LEU A 101 -2.74 -3.49 -1.74
C LEU A 101 -1.26 -3.89 -1.82
N LEU A 102 -0.47 -3.58 -0.79
CA LEU A 102 0.95 -3.96 -0.76
C LEU A 102 1.19 -5.47 -0.64
N PRO A 103 0.47 -6.22 0.22
CA PRO A 103 0.54 -7.67 0.23
C PRO A 103 0.32 -8.31 -1.13
N LEU A 104 -0.70 -7.89 -1.87
CA LEU A 104 -1.01 -8.41 -3.20
C LEU A 104 0.07 -8.05 -4.23
N ILE A 105 0.57 -6.82 -4.24
CA ILE A 105 1.69 -6.42 -5.12
C ILE A 105 2.95 -7.25 -4.84
N ARG A 106 3.25 -7.50 -3.58
CA ARG A 106 4.42 -8.28 -3.17
C ARG A 106 4.23 -9.79 -3.38
N GLY A 107 2.98 -10.26 -3.42
CA GLY A 107 2.65 -11.68 -3.50
C GLY A 107 2.88 -12.44 -2.19
N ASN A 108 2.84 -11.74 -1.06
CA ASN A 108 3.01 -12.34 0.27
C ASN A 108 2.19 -11.56 1.31
N ASN A 109 1.56 -12.28 2.26
CA ASN A 109 0.74 -11.69 3.30
C ASN A 109 1.49 -10.71 4.22
N LYS A 110 2.78 -10.97 4.47
CA LYS A 110 3.64 -10.08 5.26
C LYS A 110 4.46 -9.20 4.34
N VAL A 111 4.45 -7.89 4.59
CA VAL A 111 5.19 -6.91 3.80
C VAL A 111 6.19 -6.21 4.68
N GLY A 112 7.47 -6.62 4.60
CA GLY A 112 8.59 -5.90 5.18
C GLY A 112 9.21 -4.95 4.15
N PHE A 113 9.72 -3.80 4.60
CA PHE A 113 10.39 -2.83 3.73
C PHE A 113 11.60 -3.44 3.01
N ARG A 114 12.43 -4.19 3.75
CA ARG A 114 13.64 -4.82 3.19
C ARG A 114 13.30 -5.80 2.08
N GLU A 115 12.37 -6.71 2.34
CA GLU A 115 11.97 -7.70 1.34
C GLU A 115 11.25 -7.07 0.13
N PHE A 116 10.48 -5.99 0.36
CA PHE A 116 9.86 -5.25 -0.73
C PHE A 116 10.93 -4.63 -1.64
N ARG A 117 11.94 -3.99 -1.06
CA ARG A 117 13.06 -3.41 -1.79
C ARG A 117 13.84 -4.45 -2.58
N GLU A 118 14.17 -5.58 -1.96
CA GLU A 118 14.98 -6.65 -2.57
C GLU A 118 14.24 -7.41 -3.69
N LYS A 119 12.91 -7.53 -3.62
CA LYS A 119 12.13 -8.35 -4.56
C LYS A 119 11.33 -7.55 -5.57
N ILE A 120 10.93 -6.34 -5.25
CA ILE A 120 10.05 -5.50 -6.07
C ILE A 120 10.79 -4.30 -6.65
N LEU A 121 11.74 -3.74 -5.92
CA LEU A 121 12.56 -2.59 -6.33
C LEU A 121 14.03 -2.96 -6.53
N THR A 122 14.28 -4.09 -7.15
CA THR A 122 15.63 -4.66 -7.36
C THR A 122 16.61 -3.70 -8.04
N GLU A 123 16.14 -2.99 -9.07
CA GLU A 123 16.93 -2.01 -9.83
C GLU A 123 16.92 -0.61 -9.19
N GLN A 124 16.01 -0.35 -8.28
CA GLN A 124 15.78 0.97 -7.67
C GLN A 124 15.72 2.12 -8.69
N SER A 125 15.17 1.81 -9.87
CA SER A 125 15.09 2.74 -11.00
C SER A 125 13.75 3.48 -11.04
N MET A 126 13.73 4.63 -11.73
CA MET A 126 12.50 5.38 -12.03
C MET A 126 11.51 4.50 -12.82
N LYS A 127 11.99 3.75 -13.80
CA LYS A 127 11.16 2.86 -14.63
C LYS A 127 10.43 1.82 -13.77
N GLN A 128 11.17 1.21 -12.85
CA GLN A 128 10.63 0.18 -11.97
C GLN A 128 9.63 0.78 -10.97
N ALA A 129 9.92 1.94 -10.37
CA ALA A 129 8.99 2.62 -9.46
C ALA A 129 7.68 3.00 -10.18
N LYS A 130 7.76 3.56 -11.40
CA LYS A 130 6.58 3.85 -12.23
C LYS A 130 5.77 2.58 -12.55
N ALA A 131 6.44 1.46 -12.84
CA ALA A 131 5.77 0.18 -13.09
C ALA A 131 5.03 -0.34 -11.85
N VAL A 132 5.63 -0.22 -10.66
CA VAL A 132 4.99 -0.57 -9.39
C VAL A 132 3.76 0.30 -9.15
N PHE A 133 3.86 1.62 -9.29
CA PHE A 133 2.70 2.52 -9.16
C PHE A 133 1.60 2.19 -10.17
N LYS A 134 1.96 1.84 -11.42
CA LYS A 134 0.98 1.41 -12.42
C LYS A 134 0.24 0.15 -11.98
N LYS A 135 0.97 -0.86 -11.48
CA LYS A 135 0.35 -2.09 -10.95
C LYS A 135 -0.56 -1.80 -9.76
N MET A 136 -0.10 -0.97 -8.81
CA MET A 136 -0.91 -0.58 -7.65
C MET A 136 -2.20 0.12 -8.07
N ARG A 137 -2.13 1.03 -9.05
CA ARG A 137 -3.30 1.75 -9.58
C ARG A 137 -4.33 0.80 -10.21
N LEU A 138 -3.88 -0.13 -11.04
CA LEU A 138 -4.76 -1.10 -11.68
C LEU A 138 -5.42 -2.01 -10.64
N LEU A 139 -4.64 -2.50 -9.68
CA LEU A 139 -5.15 -3.33 -8.60
C LEU A 139 -6.13 -2.57 -7.71
N GLN A 140 -5.78 -1.35 -7.29
CA GLN A 140 -6.66 -0.51 -6.47
C GLN A 140 -8.00 -0.29 -7.17
N LYS A 141 -7.96 0.07 -8.46
CA LYS A 141 -9.18 0.23 -9.25
C LYS A 141 -10.01 -1.06 -9.28
N SER A 142 -9.38 -2.20 -9.53
CA SER A 142 -10.09 -3.50 -9.53
C SER A 142 -10.75 -3.81 -8.19
N ILE A 143 -10.06 -3.49 -7.09
CA ILE A 143 -10.60 -3.68 -5.73
C ILE A 143 -11.79 -2.74 -5.49
N GLU A 144 -11.69 -1.46 -5.88
CA GLU A 144 -12.77 -0.48 -5.75
C GLU A 144 -13.98 -0.86 -6.60
N ASP A 145 -13.77 -1.24 -7.87
CA ASP A 145 -14.83 -1.67 -8.78
C ASP A 145 -15.57 -2.88 -8.20
N THR A 146 -14.83 -3.85 -7.64
CA THR A 146 -15.38 -5.05 -6.99
C THR A 146 -16.13 -4.70 -5.71
N TYR A 147 -15.63 -3.79 -4.90
CA TYR A 147 -16.30 -3.31 -3.68
C TYR A 147 -17.61 -2.60 -3.99
N ASN A 148 -17.69 -1.89 -5.11
CA ASN A 148 -18.88 -1.15 -5.55
C ASN A 148 -19.89 -2.01 -6.33
N ASP A 149 -19.50 -3.21 -6.79
CA ASP A 149 -20.42 -4.15 -7.45
C ASP A 149 -21.19 -4.97 -6.39
N SER A 150 -22.49 -4.75 -6.29
CA SER A 150 -23.33 -5.31 -5.22
C SER A 150 -23.28 -6.84 -5.11
N ILE A 151 -23.12 -7.53 -6.23
CA ILE A 151 -23.06 -9.02 -6.27
C ILE A 151 -21.70 -9.48 -5.74
N SER A 152 -20.60 -8.94 -6.28
CA SER A 152 -19.25 -9.27 -5.85
C SER A 152 -19.03 -8.88 -4.38
N TYR A 153 -19.56 -7.73 -3.96
CA TYR A 153 -19.54 -7.28 -2.57
C TYR A 153 -20.11 -8.36 -1.63
N ASN A 154 -21.30 -8.90 -1.93
CA ASN A 154 -21.93 -9.91 -1.08
C ASN A 154 -21.10 -11.19 -1.01
N TYR A 155 -20.64 -11.71 -2.15
CA TYR A 155 -19.84 -12.95 -2.17
C TYR A 155 -18.51 -12.77 -1.44
N ILE A 156 -17.77 -11.72 -1.74
CA ILE A 156 -16.48 -11.45 -1.11
C ILE A 156 -16.65 -11.20 0.38
N GLY A 157 -17.65 -10.43 0.78
CA GLY A 157 -17.91 -10.15 2.19
C GLY A 157 -18.11 -11.42 3.00
N VAL A 158 -18.90 -12.37 2.50
CA VAL A 158 -19.11 -13.67 3.15
C VAL A 158 -17.84 -14.51 3.15
N ILE A 159 -17.11 -14.59 2.03
CA ILE A 159 -15.84 -15.33 1.97
C ILE A 159 -14.83 -14.75 2.97
N MET A 160 -14.67 -13.43 3.01
CA MET A 160 -13.79 -12.74 3.96
C MET A 160 -14.19 -12.96 5.42
N TYR A 161 -15.48 -13.19 5.66
CA TYR A 161 -16.00 -13.54 6.98
C TYR A 161 -15.69 -14.99 7.37
N ILE A 162 -15.93 -15.95 6.46
CA ILE A 162 -15.73 -17.39 6.69
C ILE A 162 -14.23 -17.72 6.88
N ARG A 163 -13.35 -17.08 6.08
CA ARG A 163 -11.92 -17.28 6.20
C ARG A 163 -11.39 -16.66 7.50
N ASN A 164 -10.95 -17.49 8.43
CA ASN A 164 -10.63 -17.07 9.79
C ASN A 164 -9.25 -16.45 9.92
N SER A 165 -8.28 -16.92 9.15
CA SER A 165 -6.90 -16.44 9.22
C SER A 165 -6.59 -15.34 8.18
N SER A 166 -5.56 -14.57 8.46
CA SER A 166 -5.03 -13.56 7.53
C SER A 166 -4.44 -14.22 6.27
N GLU A 167 -3.89 -15.41 6.43
CA GLU A 167 -3.29 -16.21 5.36
C GLU A 167 -4.35 -16.70 4.39
N GLU A 168 -5.46 -17.23 4.88
CA GLU A 168 -6.57 -17.69 4.04
C GLU A 168 -7.24 -16.53 3.28
N ARG A 169 -7.43 -15.39 3.94
CA ARG A 169 -7.95 -14.17 3.29
C ARG A 169 -7.02 -13.69 2.18
N PHE A 170 -5.72 -13.69 2.46
CA PHE A 170 -4.72 -13.31 1.47
C PHE A 170 -4.70 -14.29 0.29
N ALA A 171 -4.76 -15.59 0.54
CA ALA A 171 -4.79 -16.63 -0.50
C ALA A 171 -6.00 -16.44 -1.42
N PHE A 172 -7.18 -16.23 -0.84
CA PHE A 172 -8.40 -15.93 -1.61
C PHE A 172 -8.26 -14.64 -2.44
N LEU A 173 -7.84 -13.53 -1.84
CA LEU A 173 -7.71 -12.25 -2.56
C LEU A 173 -6.65 -12.34 -3.66
N ARG A 174 -5.55 -13.04 -3.41
CA ARG A 174 -4.50 -13.28 -4.40
C ARG A 174 -5.00 -14.09 -5.58
N TRP A 175 -5.79 -15.14 -5.33
CA TRP A 175 -6.46 -15.91 -6.36
C TRP A 175 -7.44 -15.03 -7.14
N TYR A 176 -8.35 -14.35 -6.45
CA TYR A 176 -9.41 -13.58 -7.09
C TYR A 176 -8.89 -12.45 -7.98
N PHE A 177 -7.95 -11.65 -7.49
CA PHE A 177 -7.38 -10.55 -8.27
C PHE A 177 -6.29 -10.97 -9.27
N ASN A 178 -5.85 -12.20 -9.26
CA ASN A 178 -4.94 -12.87 -10.21
C ASN A 178 -3.88 -11.96 -10.86
N LEU A 179 -3.03 -11.34 -10.04
CA LEU A 179 -2.02 -10.38 -10.49
C LEU A 179 -0.89 -10.98 -11.34
N ASN A 180 -0.84 -12.31 -11.46
CA ASN A 180 0.16 -13.02 -12.23
C ASN A 180 -0.29 -13.31 -13.68
N SER A 181 -1.56 -13.06 -14.03
CA SER A 181 -2.02 -13.17 -15.41
C SER A 181 -1.47 -12.01 -16.23
N ARG A 182 -1.05 -12.27 -17.48
CA ARG A 182 -0.56 -11.24 -18.41
C ARG A 182 -1.58 -10.15 -18.69
N GLU A 183 -2.83 -10.41 -18.41
CA GLU A 183 -3.97 -9.54 -18.71
C GLU A 183 -4.48 -8.76 -17.48
N ASN A 184 -3.96 -8.99 -16.27
CA ASN A 184 -4.39 -8.34 -15.01
C ASN A 184 -5.92 -8.38 -14.76
N HIS A 185 -6.60 -9.46 -15.18
CA HIS A 185 -8.02 -9.62 -14.93
C HIS A 185 -8.26 -10.35 -13.60
N SER A 186 -9.16 -9.82 -12.81
CA SER A 186 -9.76 -10.58 -11.71
C SER A 186 -10.58 -11.74 -12.28
N HIS A 187 -10.75 -12.79 -11.49
CA HIS A 187 -11.65 -13.88 -11.84
C HIS A 187 -13.07 -13.37 -12.15
N THR A 188 -13.76 -14.08 -13.02
CA THR A 188 -15.12 -13.73 -13.43
C THR A 188 -16.10 -13.86 -12.27
N ARG A 189 -17.27 -13.22 -12.41
CA ARG A 189 -18.33 -13.31 -11.42
C ARG A 189 -18.83 -14.77 -11.23
N SER A 190 -18.82 -15.58 -12.27
CA SER A 190 -19.19 -17.01 -12.19
C SER A 190 -18.17 -17.83 -11.41
N GLU A 191 -16.87 -17.57 -11.59
CA GLU A 191 -15.82 -18.20 -10.81
C GLU A 191 -15.89 -17.77 -9.34
N LEU A 192 -16.13 -16.47 -9.07
CA LEU A 192 -16.32 -15.96 -7.72
C LEU A 192 -17.54 -16.63 -7.05
N LYS A 193 -18.66 -16.78 -7.79
CA LYS A 193 -19.83 -17.47 -7.27
C LYS A 193 -19.53 -18.93 -6.93
N ARG A 194 -18.83 -19.64 -7.80
CA ARG A 194 -18.42 -21.04 -7.55
C ARG A 194 -17.53 -21.14 -6.31
N TYR A 195 -16.57 -20.25 -6.18
CA TYR A 195 -15.71 -20.19 -5.00
C TYR A 195 -16.51 -19.93 -3.73
N TYR A 196 -17.49 -19.03 -3.78
CA TYR A 196 -18.42 -18.74 -2.69
C TYR A 196 -19.24 -19.99 -2.31
N ASP A 197 -19.88 -20.65 -3.28
CA ASP A 197 -20.72 -21.83 -3.03
C ASP A 197 -19.92 -22.95 -2.33
N TRP A 198 -18.68 -23.19 -2.75
CA TRP A 198 -17.81 -24.19 -2.12
C TRP A 198 -17.31 -23.76 -0.73
N SER A 199 -17.04 -22.48 -0.55
CA SER A 199 -16.63 -21.95 0.75
C SER A 199 -17.71 -22.09 1.81
N ILE A 200 -18.98 -21.93 1.46
CA ILE A 200 -20.13 -22.11 2.39
C ILE A 200 -20.24 -23.54 2.90
N ILE A 201 -20.00 -24.53 2.05
CA ILE A 201 -20.02 -25.93 2.45
C ILE A 201 -18.73 -26.41 3.10
N GLY A 202 -17.80 -25.51 3.40
CA GLY A 202 -16.60 -25.79 4.18
C GLY A 202 -15.39 -26.29 3.40
N VAL A 203 -15.41 -26.22 2.06
CA VAL A 203 -14.24 -26.58 1.23
C VAL A 203 -13.12 -25.56 1.44
N ASN A 204 -11.89 -26.03 1.62
CA ASN A 204 -10.74 -25.16 1.82
C ASN A 204 -10.28 -24.49 0.51
N HIS A 205 -9.41 -23.49 0.61
CA HIS A 205 -8.92 -22.72 -0.55
C HIS A 205 -8.18 -23.57 -1.58
N GLU A 206 -7.31 -24.47 -1.12
CA GLU A 206 -6.45 -25.28 -1.99
C GLU A 206 -7.29 -26.26 -2.83
N ASP A 207 -8.29 -26.90 -2.23
CA ASP A 207 -9.19 -27.81 -2.93
C ASP A 207 -10.08 -27.08 -3.95
N ILE A 208 -10.55 -25.87 -3.63
CA ILE A 208 -11.33 -25.05 -4.55
C ILE A 208 -10.50 -24.69 -5.78
N VAL A 209 -9.26 -24.22 -5.57
CA VAL A 209 -8.38 -23.75 -6.66
C VAL A 209 -7.87 -24.91 -7.51
N SER A 210 -7.57 -26.06 -6.90
CA SER A 210 -7.09 -27.24 -7.65
C SER A 210 -8.15 -27.83 -8.57
N ASN A 211 -9.43 -27.78 -8.19
CA ASN A 211 -10.54 -28.22 -9.03
C ASN A 211 -10.92 -27.22 -10.13
N ASP A 212 -10.34 -26.03 -10.14
CA ASP A 212 -10.51 -25.01 -11.18
C ASP A 212 -9.65 -25.25 -12.44
N ILE A 213 -8.70 -26.18 -12.35
CA ILE A 213 -7.73 -26.51 -13.42
C ILE A 213 -8.22 -27.70 -14.29
N SER A 214 -9.34 -28.31 -13.96
CA SER A 214 -10.05 -29.31 -14.75
C SER A 214 -11.31 -28.70 -15.36
#